data_a97d40a71f47a594eb8a598d58d4d7ff
#
_entry.id   a97d40a71f47a594eb8a598d58d4d7ff
#
_cell.length_a   1.000
_cell.length_b   1.000
_cell.length_c   1.000
_cell.angle_alpha   90.00
_cell.angle_beta   90.00
_cell.angle_gamma   90.00
#
_symmetry.space_group_name_H-M   'P 1'
#
loop_
_entity.id
_entity.type
_entity.pdbx_description
1 polymer ?
#
loop_
_entity_poly.entity_id
_entity_poly.type
_entity_poly.pdbx_seq_one_letter_code
_entity_poly.pdbx_strand_id
1 'polypeptide(L)'
;MMGSGRATMNCPAVYRVRVQGSIPLEWSARLMGMNITTSNDADNDQSTLVGRLPDQAALSGVLNTLYDTQFPVLSVECLEVG
;
A
#
# COMPACT_ATOMS: atom_id res chain seq x y z
N MET A 1 22.25 -15.15 -10.15
CA MET A 1 21.71 -14.58 -9.96
C MET A 1 20.84 -14.12 -9.89
N MET A 2 20.92 -14.13 -9.65
CA MET A 2 20.14 -13.51 -9.45
C MET A 2 19.40 -12.75 -10.12
N GLY A 3 19.35 -12.59 -10.75
CA GLY A 3 18.74 -11.69 -11.67
C GLY A 3 17.25 -11.68 -11.67
N SER A 4 16.67 -12.78 -11.40
CA SER A 4 15.22 -12.91 -11.39
C SER A 4 14.54 -11.94 -10.41
N GLY A 5 15.18 -11.68 -9.30
CA GLY A 5 14.64 -10.74 -8.34
C GLY A 5 14.48 -9.34 -8.91
N ARG A 6 15.43 -8.94 -9.70
CA ARG A 6 15.38 -7.61 -10.30
C ARG A 6 14.27 -7.49 -11.34
N ALA A 7 14.07 -8.54 -12.11
CA ALA A 7 12.99 -8.53 -13.09
C ALA A 7 11.64 -8.33 -12.42
N THR A 8 11.44 -8.96 -11.27
CA THR A 8 10.19 -8.83 -10.53
C THR A 8 9.96 -7.42 -10.05
N MET A 9 11.02 -6.71 -9.71
CA MET A 9 10.90 -5.36 -9.16
C MET A 9 10.38 -4.34 -10.16
N ASN A 10 10.46 -4.64 -11.44
CA ASN A 10 10.01 -3.74 -12.48
C ASN A 10 8.66 -4.13 -13.05
N CYS A 11 8.01 -5.11 -12.46
CA CYS A 11 6.71 -5.56 -12.93
C CYS A 11 5.60 -4.92 -12.14
N PRO A 12 4.54 -4.46 -12.81
CA PRO A 12 3.36 -3.98 -12.09
C PRO A 12 2.74 -5.09 -11.27
N ALA A 13 2.17 -4.73 -10.14
CA ALA A 13 1.51 -5.69 -9.28
C ALA A 13 0.40 -5.01 -8.49
N VAL A 14 -0.60 -5.78 -8.10
CA VAL A 14 -1.66 -5.30 -7.22
C VAL A 14 -1.27 -5.62 -5.79
N TYR A 15 -1.26 -4.59 -4.96
CA TYR A 15 -0.91 -4.72 -3.55
C TYR A 15 -2.07 -4.36 -2.66
N ARG A 16 -2.11 -4.99 -1.51
CA ARG A 16 -3.02 -4.62 -0.44
C ARG A 16 -2.18 -4.28 0.78
N VAL A 17 -2.34 -3.05 1.27
CA VAL A 17 -1.64 -2.57 2.46
C VAL A 17 -2.67 -2.28 3.52
N ARG A 18 -2.50 -2.86 4.69
CA ARG A 18 -3.35 -2.60 5.84
C ARG A 18 -2.61 -1.74 6.83
N VAL A 19 -3.30 -0.73 7.33
CA VAL A 19 -2.72 0.19 8.31
C VAL A 19 -3.68 0.40 9.46
N GLN A 20 -3.12 0.76 10.60
CA GLN A 20 -3.89 1.16 11.76
C GLN A 20 -4.32 2.61 11.59
N GLY A 21 -5.60 2.89 11.84
CA GLY A 21 -6.11 4.25 11.77
C GLY A 21 -6.98 4.48 10.56
N SER A 22 -7.59 5.66 10.52
CA SER A 22 -8.53 6.03 9.47
C SER A 22 -7.86 7.02 8.52
N ILE A 23 -7.54 6.57 7.33
CA ILE A 23 -6.88 7.41 6.33
C ILE A 23 -7.95 8.18 5.56
N PRO A 24 -7.83 9.51 5.46
CA PRO A 24 -8.78 10.29 4.66
C PRO A 24 -8.77 9.83 3.20
N LEU A 25 -9.94 9.73 2.59
CA LEU A 25 -10.05 9.28 1.21
C LEU A 25 -9.34 10.21 0.23
N GLU A 26 -9.23 11.48 0.57
CA GLU A 26 -8.54 12.46 -0.25
C GLU A 26 -7.04 12.17 -0.41
N TRP A 27 -6.49 11.32 0.43
CA TRP A 27 -5.09 10.96 0.37
C TRP A 27 -4.77 9.94 -0.74
N SER A 28 -5.78 9.46 -1.43
CA SER A 28 -5.57 8.48 -2.50
C SER A 28 -4.52 8.95 -3.50
N ALA A 29 -4.56 10.22 -3.89
CA ALA A 29 -3.58 10.76 -4.84
C ALA A 29 -2.16 10.72 -4.27
N ARG A 30 -2.00 10.92 -2.96
CA ARG A 30 -0.70 10.86 -2.30
C ARG A 30 -0.19 9.44 -2.15
N LEU A 31 -1.10 8.48 -2.27
CA LEU A 31 -0.81 7.07 -2.12
C LEU A 31 -0.92 6.35 -3.46
N MET A 32 -0.43 6.99 -4.50
CA MET A 32 -0.34 6.44 -5.86
C MET A 32 -1.69 6.04 -6.45
N GLY A 33 -2.76 6.69 -6.03
CA GLY A 33 -4.08 6.42 -6.54
C GLY A 33 -4.71 5.13 -6.03
N MET A 34 -4.18 4.56 -4.95
CA MET A 34 -4.75 3.35 -4.38
C MET A 34 -6.13 3.60 -3.80
N ASN A 35 -6.99 2.60 -3.89
CA ASN A 35 -8.31 2.68 -3.28
C ASN A 35 -8.20 2.52 -1.78
N ILE A 36 -8.84 3.42 -1.05
CA ILE A 36 -8.79 3.43 0.41
C ILE A 36 -10.14 3.00 0.93
N THR A 37 -10.15 1.97 1.76
CA THR A 37 -11.35 1.50 2.45
C THR A 37 -11.08 1.55 3.95
N THR A 38 -11.95 2.19 4.70
CA THR A 38 -11.79 2.30 6.14
C THR A 38 -12.81 1.42 6.83
N SER A 39 -12.35 0.66 7.80
CA SER A 39 -13.20 -0.20 8.61
C SER A 39 -13.16 0.32 10.04
N ASN A 40 -14.31 0.66 10.58
CA ASN A 40 -14.44 1.19 11.95
C ASN A 40 -15.05 0.15 12.86
N ASP A 41 -14.20 -0.60 13.56
CA ASP A 41 -14.67 -1.44 14.65
C ASP A 41 -14.54 -0.63 15.95
N ALA A 42 -15.33 -0.99 16.94
CA ALA A 42 -15.51 -0.21 18.15
C ALA A 42 -14.21 0.36 18.76
N ASP A 43 -13.14 -0.41 18.70
CA ASP A 43 -11.85 -0.01 19.28
C ASP A 43 -10.69 -0.01 18.30
N ASN A 44 -10.95 -0.35 17.04
CA ASN A 44 -9.86 -0.49 16.07
C ASN A 44 -10.29 0.04 14.71
N ASP A 45 -9.82 1.25 14.40
CA ASP A 45 -9.95 1.76 13.06
C ASP A 45 -8.81 1.20 12.22
N GLN A 46 -9.14 0.63 11.08
CA GLN A 46 -8.16 0.16 10.14
C GLN A 46 -8.50 0.67 8.76
N SER A 47 -7.47 0.96 7.98
CA SER A 47 -7.65 1.31 6.58
C SER A 47 -6.96 0.28 5.71
N THR A 48 -7.58 -0.03 4.58
CA THR A 48 -7.04 -0.95 3.61
C THR A 48 -6.83 -0.21 2.30
N LEU A 49 -5.61 -0.29 1.78
CA LEU A 49 -5.24 0.33 0.53
C LEU A 49 -5.05 -0.77 -0.49
N VAL A 50 -5.77 -0.71 -1.60
CA VAL A 50 -5.65 -1.70 -2.67
C VAL A 50 -5.42 -0.95 -3.97
N GLY A 51 -4.42 -1.35 -4.71
CA GLY A 51 -4.17 -0.72 -5.98
C GLY A 51 -3.03 -1.36 -6.74
N ARG A 52 -2.97 -1.05 -8.02
CA ARG A 52 -1.92 -1.53 -8.88
C ARG A 52 -0.77 -0.54 -8.87
N LEU A 53 0.41 -1.02 -8.52
CA LEU A 53 1.61 -0.19 -8.48
C LEU A 53 2.56 -0.62 -9.59
N PRO A 54 3.17 0.32 -10.29
CA PRO A 54 3.99 0.00 -11.47
C PRO A 54 5.29 -0.71 -11.13
N ASP A 55 5.83 -0.47 -9.94
CA ASP A 55 7.09 -1.07 -9.53
C ASP A 55 7.23 -1.01 -8.02
N GLN A 56 8.34 -1.50 -7.53
CA GLN A 56 8.59 -1.55 -6.11
C GLN A 56 8.92 -0.17 -5.52
N ALA A 57 9.43 0.74 -6.32
CA ALA A 57 9.69 2.09 -5.86
C ALA A 57 8.38 2.79 -5.51
N ALA A 58 7.32 2.54 -6.27
CA ALA A 58 6.00 3.09 -5.96
C ALA A 58 5.50 2.55 -4.62
N LEU A 59 5.68 1.26 -4.37
CA LEU A 59 5.30 0.67 -3.09
C LEU A 59 6.08 1.31 -1.95
N SER A 60 7.38 1.49 -2.12
CA SER A 60 8.20 2.14 -1.12
C SER A 60 7.72 3.57 -0.83
N GLY A 61 7.32 4.28 -1.88
CA GLY A 61 6.77 5.63 -1.72
C GLY A 61 5.51 5.64 -0.89
N VAL A 62 4.61 4.68 -1.13
CA VAL A 62 3.39 4.53 -0.34
C VAL A 62 3.73 4.26 1.13
N LEU A 63 4.64 3.32 1.37
CA LEU A 63 5.02 2.98 2.74
C LEU A 63 5.67 4.14 3.46
N ASN A 64 6.54 4.88 2.76
CA ASN A 64 7.18 6.05 3.36
C ASN A 64 6.17 7.13 3.73
N THR A 65 5.18 7.35 2.87
CA THR A 65 4.12 8.31 3.16
C THR A 65 3.37 7.90 4.43
N LEU A 66 3.09 6.61 4.57
CA LEU A 66 2.40 6.12 5.76
C LEU A 66 3.24 6.28 7.02
N TYR A 67 4.53 6.03 6.93
CA TYR A 67 5.43 6.25 8.07
C TYR A 67 5.51 7.71 8.45
N ASP A 68 5.62 8.60 7.47
CA ASP A 68 5.74 10.03 7.73
C ASP A 68 4.49 10.59 8.40
N THR A 69 3.34 10.00 8.11
CA THR A 69 2.06 10.45 8.66
C THR A 69 1.63 9.64 9.86
N GLN A 70 2.50 8.74 10.32
CA GLN A 70 2.30 7.98 11.55
C GLN A 70 1.12 7.01 11.51
N PHE A 71 0.87 6.41 10.36
CA PHE A 71 -0.06 5.31 10.24
C PHE A 71 0.73 4.00 10.28
N PRO A 72 0.69 3.25 11.38
CA PRO A 72 1.44 1.99 11.46
C PRO A 72 0.95 0.99 10.42
N VAL A 73 1.88 0.44 9.66
CA VAL A 73 1.56 -0.58 8.66
C VAL A 73 1.41 -1.93 9.35
N LEU A 74 0.25 -2.56 9.17
CA LEU A 74 -0.06 -3.84 9.77
C LEU A 74 0.34 -5.00 8.86
N SER A 75 0.11 -4.86 7.57
CA SER A 75 0.48 -5.90 6.61
C SER A 75 0.61 -5.33 5.21
N VAL A 76 1.42 -6.01 4.40
CA VAL A 76 1.56 -5.71 2.98
C VAL A 76 1.47 -7.04 2.25
N GLU A 77 0.56 -7.11 1.26
CA GLU A 77 0.35 -8.32 0.49
C GLU A 77 0.39 -8.02 -1.00
N CYS A 78 1.04 -8.88 -1.75
CA CYS A 78 0.96 -8.83 -3.20
C CYS A 78 -0.19 -9.74 -3.60
N LEU A 79 -1.24 -9.16 -4.15
CA LEU A 79 -2.43 -9.92 -4.52
C LEU A 79 -2.30 -10.52 -5.91
N GLU A 80 -1.66 -9.79 -6.82
CA GLU A 80 -1.57 -10.23 -8.20
C GLU A 80 -0.39 -9.55 -8.87
N VAL A 81 0.40 -10.32 -9.60
CA VAL A 81 1.49 -9.79 -10.40
C VAL A 81 0.95 -9.58 -11.80
N GLY A 82 1.03 -8.33 -12.26
CA GLY A 82 0.44 -7.98 -13.54
C GLY A 82 1.38 -7.90 -14.68
#